data_17c4f3c3d70ac3a81fcec6639db2ded0
#
_entry.id   17c4f3c3d70ac3a81fcec6639db2ded0
#
_cell.length_a   1.000
_cell.length_b   1.000
_cell.length_c   1.000
_cell.angle_alpha   90.00
_cell.angle_beta   90.00
_cell.angle_gamma   90.00
#
_symmetry.space_group_name_H-M   'P 1'
#
loop_
_entity.id
_entity.type
_entity.pdbx_description
1 polymer ?
#
loop_
_entity_poly.entity_id
_entity_poly.type
_entity_poly.pdbx_seq_one_letter_code
_entity_poly.pdbx_strand_id
1 'polypeptide(L)'
;MNRRKFLGTATAGAGLSLLPQHAMAAEGELAALVRRYLDRALAAGSPSAVCGVIRGAHRYAAGASQDGPAPDGRTVFQLGSIGKTLTATALARAVCAGRVRLDAPLVLPPEFPVPRKGPRRITLADLATHTSGLPSLPPNLLANADPHDPYAHYTLDDLADGLAETTLSTEPGSTYRYSNLGFGLLAQALAFDEVEAMLRRNVAAPLRLSDTTTALRPDMASRKAVGHLAGDPVPDWHDHVLVGAGTSVYSTADDMLRFLGAQLRPERSPLRDAIELAQRPHFTVDEDLRLGLGWHHSALSGGRSMTWHNGGTGGFSTCAAFSRQSMTGVVMMVNTFSEESDSELRPVDALTFALLAELDQV
;
A
#
# COMPACT_ATOMS: atom_id res chain seq x y z
N MET A 1 -49.98 48.67 42.92
CA MET A 1 -48.81 47.74 42.89
C MET A 1 -48.58 47.31 41.46
N ASN A 2 -47.60 47.87 40.81
CA ASN A 2 -47.30 47.70 39.36
C ASN A 2 -46.34 46.51 39.19
N ARG A 3 -46.67 45.51 38.37
CA ARG A 3 -45.78 44.54 37.82
C ARG A 3 -45.53 44.85 36.35
N ARG A 4 -44.34 45.38 36.04
CA ARG A 4 -43.83 45.53 34.69
C ARG A 4 -43.32 44.20 34.17
N LYS A 5 -43.83 43.77 33.00
CA LYS A 5 -43.30 42.67 32.19
C LYS A 5 -42.10 43.16 31.41
N PHE A 6 -40.95 42.46 31.57
CA PHE A 6 -39.81 42.60 30.68
C PHE A 6 -39.91 41.55 29.56
N LEU A 7 -40.11 42.01 28.35
CA LEU A 7 -39.88 41.18 27.15
C LEU A 7 -38.38 41.26 26.80
N GLY A 8 -37.69 40.15 26.93
CA GLY A 8 -36.36 40.01 26.39
C GLY A 8 -36.41 39.41 24.99
N THR A 9 -35.99 40.17 24.00
CA THR A 9 -35.74 39.69 22.63
C THR A 9 -34.44 38.91 22.57
N ALA A 10 -34.53 37.60 22.35
CA ALA A 10 -33.38 36.76 22.06
C ALA A 10 -33.05 36.91 20.56
N THR A 11 -31.98 37.60 20.24
CA THR A 11 -31.34 37.57 18.93
C THR A 11 -30.53 36.27 18.78
N ALA A 12 -31.03 35.35 17.94
CA ALA A 12 -30.27 34.21 17.50
C ALA A 12 -29.18 34.68 16.54
N GLY A 13 -27.94 34.79 17.04
CA GLY A 13 -26.75 34.98 16.22
C GLY A 13 -26.42 33.67 15.53
N ALA A 14 -26.64 33.58 14.22
CA ALA A 14 -26.10 32.52 13.38
C ALA A 14 -24.58 32.71 13.32
N GLY A 15 -23.86 31.91 14.12
CA GLY A 15 -22.40 31.78 14.04
C GLY A 15 -22.02 31.02 12.78
N LEU A 16 -21.82 31.72 11.68
CA LEU A 16 -21.05 31.23 10.55
C LEU A 16 -19.60 31.05 11.06
N SER A 17 -19.17 29.81 11.25
CA SER A 17 -17.76 29.48 11.50
C SER A 17 -16.98 29.79 10.20
N LEU A 18 -16.45 30.99 10.12
CA LEU A 18 -15.45 31.33 9.10
C LEU A 18 -14.22 30.48 9.39
N LEU A 19 -13.97 29.43 8.56
CA LEU A 19 -12.65 28.78 8.51
C LEU A 19 -11.61 29.89 8.32
N PRO A 20 -10.51 29.88 9.07
CA PRO A 20 -9.49 30.92 8.95
C PRO A 20 -9.00 30.98 7.51
N GLN A 21 -8.87 32.14 6.94
CA GLN A 21 -8.46 32.38 5.53
C GLN A 21 -7.20 31.60 5.13
N HIS A 22 -6.29 31.38 6.08
CA HIS A 22 -5.09 30.56 5.88
C HIS A 22 -5.37 29.08 5.61
N ALA A 23 -6.42 28.50 6.19
CA ALA A 23 -6.80 27.10 5.92
C ALA A 23 -7.38 26.92 4.51
N MET A 24 -8.19 27.88 4.05
CA MET A 24 -8.74 27.89 2.69
C MET A 24 -7.67 28.11 1.62
N ALA A 25 -6.67 28.97 1.90
CA ALA A 25 -5.54 29.18 1.00
C ALA A 25 -4.68 27.92 0.88
N ALA A 26 -4.36 27.26 1.99
CA ALA A 26 -3.59 26.01 2.01
C ALA A 26 -4.31 24.86 1.27
N GLU A 27 -5.62 24.75 1.38
CA GLU A 27 -6.42 23.78 0.64
C GLU A 27 -6.43 24.07 -0.87
N GLY A 28 -6.52 25.34 -1.26
CA GLY A 28 -6.44 25.77 -2.65
C GLY A 28 -5.08 25.47 -3.29
N GLU A 29 -3.98 25.67 -2.54
CA GLU A 29 -2.62 25.31 -2.98
C GLU A 29 -2.45 23.82 -3.17
N LEU A 30 -2.92 22.99 -2.22
CA LEU A 30 -2.87 21.54 -2.35
C LEU A 30 -3.70 21.04 -3.53
N ALA A 31 -4.88 21.62 -3.75
CA ALA A 31 -5.74 21.27 -4.88
C ALA A 31 -5.08 21.59 -6.23
N ALA A 32 -4.46 22.79 -6.36
CA ALA A 32 -3.74 23.17 -7.56
C ALA A 32 -2.52 22.28 -7.82
N LEU A 33 -1.78 21.92 -6.75
CA LEU A 33 -0.64 21.03 -6.82
C LEU A 33 -1.06 19.62 -7.29
N VAL A 34 -2.06 19.03 -6.66
CA VAL A 34 -2.60 17.71 -7.02
C VAL A 34 -3.08 17.70 -8.47
N ARG A 35 -3.81 18.73 -8.89
CA ARG A 35 -4.29 18.85 -10.28
C ARG A 35 -3.14 18.80 -11.26
N ARG A 36 -2.08 19.57 -11.06
CA ARG A 36 -0.91 19.58 -11.95
C ARG A 36 -0.25 18.19 -12.09
N TYR A 37 -0.19 17.41 -11.01
CA TYR A 37 0.36 16.06 -11.05
C TYR A 37 -0.60 15.04 -11.68
N LEU A 38 -1.90 15.20 -11.51
CA LEU A 38 -2.90 14.42 -12.24
C LEU A 38 -2.82 14.67 -13.74
N ASP A 39 -2.72 15.94 -14.17
CA ASP A 39 -2.57 16.29 -15.59
C ASP A 39 -1.30 15.66 -16.18
N ARG A 40 -0.19 15.60 -15.41
CA ARG A 40 1.03 14.89 -15.81
C ARG A 40 0.84 13.37 -15.90
N ALA A 41 0.07 12.77 -15.01
CA ALA A 41 -0.23 11.33 -15.07
C ALA A 41 -1.05 10.98 -16.32
N LEU A 42 -2.05 11.81 -16.68
CA LEU A 42 -2.80 11.64 -17.91
C LEU A 42 -1.92 11.84 -19.15
N ALA A 43 -1.04 12.86 -19.14
CA ALA A 43 -0.09 13.10 -20.21
C ALA A 43 0.96 11.97 -20.39
N ALA A 44 1.24 11.21 -19.32
CA ALA A 44 2.07 10.01 -19.35
C ALA A 44 1.33 8.75 -19.85
N GLY A 45 0.08 8.90 -20.34
CA GLY A 45 -0.68 7.83 -20.99
C GLY A 45 -1.66 7.10 -20.07
N SER A 46 -1.88 7.57 -18.82
CA SER A 46 -2.89 6.95 -17.95
C SER A 46 -4.29 7.39 -18.38
N PRO A 47 -5.25 6.47 -18.62
CA PRO A 47 -6.63 6.84 -18.95
C PRO A 47 -7.32 7.60 -17.82
N SER A 48 -7.05 7.22 -16.57
CA SER A 48 -7.48 7.97 -15.39
C SER A 48 -6.50 7.80 -14.23
N ALA A 49 -6.52 8.76 -13.32
CA ALA A 49 -5.66 8.80 -12.14
C ALA A 49 -6.41 9.37 -10.94
N VAL A 50 -6.07 8.89 -9.74
CA VAL A 50 -6.43 9.52 -8.46
C VAL A 50 -5.17 9.80 -7.66
N CYS A 51 -5.12 10.97 -7.04
CA CYS A 51 -4.01 11.36 -6.17
C CYS A 51 -4.55 11.83 -4.83
N GLY A 52 -4.02 11.29 -3.74
CA GLY A 52 -4.26 11.72 -2.39
C GLY A 52 -2.99 12.28 -1.75
N VAL A 53 -3.10 13.38 -1.01
CA VAL A 53 -1.99 14.02 -0.31
C VAL A 53 -2.31 14.30 1.16
N ILE A 54 -1.28 14.23 1.98
CA ILE A 54 -1.28 14.68 3.37
C ILE A 54 -0.18 15.73 3.52
N ARG A 55 -0.52 16.87 4.13
CA ARG A 55 0.45 17.90 4.54
C ARG A 55 0.08 18.40 5.94
N GLY A 56 0.84 17.97 6.92
CA GLY A 56 0.51 18.25 8.31
C GLY A 56 -0.86 17.67 8.72
N ALA A 57 -1.81 18.55 9.02
CA ALA A 57 -3.20 18.15 9.37
C ALA A 57 -4.14 18.07 8.16
N HIS A 58 -3.75 18.65 7.03
CA HIS A 58 -4.57 18.74 5.83
C HIS A 58 -4.49 17.45 5.01
N ARG A 59 -5.64 17.05 4.46
CA ARG A 59 -5.78 15.91 3.54
C ARG A 59 -6.61 16.35 2.35
N TYR A 60 -6.17 15.96 1.18
CA TYR A 60 -6.89 16.24 -0.05
C TYR A 60 -6.77 15.06 -1.00
N ALA A 61 -7.84 14.72 -1.70
CA ALA A 61 -7.82 13.73 -2.76
C ALA A 61 -8.66 14.23 -3.94
N ALA A 62 -8.16 14.02 -5.13
CA ALA A 62 -8.87 14.30 -6.36
C ALA A 62 -8.43 13.32 -7.45
N GLY A 63 -9.22 13.22 -8.50
CA GLY A 63 -8.87 12.47 -9.70
C GLY A 63 -9.04 13.27 -10.97
N ALA A 64 -8.53 12.70 -12.04
CA ALA A 64 -8.70 13.18 -13.41
C ALA A 64 -8.85 11.98 -14.36
N SER A 65 -9.50 12.21 -15.49
CA SER A 65 -9.71 11.22 -16.55
C SER A 65 -9.52 11.90 -17.91
N GLN A 66 -9.01 11.15 -18.89
CA GLN A 66 -8.96 11.60 -20.28
C GLN A 66 -10.36 11.62 -20.86
N ASP A 67 -11.15 10.58 -20.58
CA ASP A 67 -12.50 10.40 -21.05
C ASP A 67 -13.43 9.96 -19.93
N GLY A 68 -14.65 10.50 -19.90
CA GLY A 68 -15.69 10.15 -18.94
C GLY A 68 -15.51 10.76 -17.55
N PRO A 69 -16.21 10.24 -16.53
CA PRO A 69 -16.17 10.77 -15.17
C PRO A 69 -14.77 10.59 -14.55
N ALA A 70 -14.26 11.64 -13.94
CA ALA A 70 -13.02 11.55 -13.17
C ALA A 70 -13.21 10.66 -11.94
N PRO A 71 -12.24 9.81 -11.58
CA PRO A 71 -12.26 9.08 -10.31
C PRO A 71 -12.18 10.06 -9.14
N ASP A 72 -12.59 9.61 -7.97
CA ASP A 72 -12.51 10.37 -6.72
C ASP A 72 -11.78 9.56 -5.64
N GLY A 73 -11.72 10.12 -4.41
CA GLY A 73 -11.10 9.46 -3.27
C GLY A 73 -11.72 8.11 -2.89
N ARG A 74 -12.94 7.80 -3.37
CA ARG A 74 -13.67 6.55 -3.11
C ARG A 74 -13.63 5.55 -4.27
N THR A 75 -13.08 5.94 -5.40
CA THR A 75 -12.89 5.04 -6.54
C THR A 75 -11.93 3.91 -6.16
N VAL A 76 -12.31 2.68 -6.50
CA VAL A 76 -11.61 1.47 -6.10
C VAL A 76 -10.59 1.08 -7.17
N PHE A 77 -9.36 0.83 -6.73
CA PHE A 77 -8.24 0.36 -7.55
C PHE A 77 -7.66 -0.93 -6.96
N GLN A 78 -6.97 -1.74 -7.76
CA GLN A 78 -6.06 -2.74 -7.22
C GLN A 78 -4.75 -2.06 -6.81
N LEU A 79 -4.28 -2.34 -5.58
CA LEU A 79 -3.07 -1.72 -5.01
C LEU A 79 -1.77 -2.35 -5.49
N GLY A 80 -1.82 -3.60 -5.94
CA GLY A 80 -0.60 -4.36 -6.16
C GLY A 80 0.25 -4.44 -4.88
N SER A 81 1.53 -4.40 -5.05
CA SER A 81 2.51 -4.65 -3.98
C SER A 81 2.47 -3.69 -2.79
N ILE A 82 1.75 -2.57 -2.85
CA ILE A 82 1.46 -1.78 -1.63
C ILE A 82 0.79 -2.67 -0.56
N GLY A 83 0.03 -3.70 -0.97
CA GLY A 83 -0.56 -4.70 -0.08
C GLY A 83 0.46 -5.40 0.85
N LYS A 84 1.74 -5.50 0.45
CA LYS A 84 2.82 -6.03 1.30
C LYS A 84 2.99 -5.23 2.59
N THR A 85 2.76 -3.93 2.55
CA THR A 85 2.85 -3.08 3.73
C THR A 85 1.76 -3.39 4.75
N LEU A 86 0.58 -3.85 4.29
CA LEU A 86 -0.50 -4.33 5.15
C LEU A 86 -0.13 -5.66 5.81
N THR A 87 0.39 -6.62 5.02
CA THR A 87 0.88 -7.92 5.53
C THR A 87 2.02 -7.72 6.55
N ALA A 88 2.96 -6.83 6.27
CA ALA A 88 4.05 -6.50 7.18
C ALA A 88 3.56 -5.80 8.47
N THR A 89 2.55 -4.93 8.37
CA THR A 89 1.91 -4.32 9.54
C THR A 89 1.21 -5.38 10.40
N ALA A 90 0.58 -6.39 9.79
CA ALA A 90 -0.01 -7.51 10.50
C ALA A 90 1.04 -8.38 11.21
N LEU A 91 2.19 -8.65 10.54
CA LEU A 91 3.35 -9.31 11.17
C LEU A 91 3.83 -8.51 12.38
N ALA A 92 4.11 -7.22 12.19
CA ALA A 92 4.59 -6.35 13.27
C ALA A 92 3.64 -6.33 14.46
N ARG A 93 2.32 -6.30 14.20
CA ARG A 93 1.30 -6.40 15.26
C ARG A 93 1.34 -7.75 15.99
N ALA A 94 1.54 -8.85 15.27
CA ALA A 94 1.69 -10.17 15.87
C ALA A 94 2.95 -10.26 16.76
N VAL A 95 4.04 -9.63 16.33
CA VAL A 95 5.28 -9.53 17.11
C VAL A 95 5.07 -8.68 18.37
N CYS A 96 4.49 -7.49 18.26
CA CYS A 96 4.20 -6.63 19.42
C CYS A 96 3.24 -7.27 20.42
N ALA A 97 2.35 -8.16 19.95
CA ALA A 97 1.46 -8.94 20.80
C ALA A 97 2.13 -10.21 21.39
N GLY A 98 3.42 -10.46 21.14
CA GLY A 98 4.16 -11.63 21.62
C GLY A 98 3.71 -12.97 21.00
N ARG A 99 2.95 -12.95 19.90
CA ARG A 99 2.44 -14.16 19.24
C ARG A 99 3.49 -14.84 18.36
N VAL A 100 4.36 -14.06 17.75
CA VAL A 100 5.47 -14.53 16.93
C VAL A 100 6.72 -13.65 17.19
N ARG A 101 7.87 -14.08 16.69
CA ARG A 101 9.12 -13.29 16.74
C ARG A 101 9.61 -13.08 15.31
N LEU A 102 10.30 -11.97 15.05
CA LEU A 102 10.86 -11.68 13.72
C LEU A 102 11.90 -12.73 13.30
N ASP A 103 12.70 -13.22 14.24
CA ASP A 103 13.70 -14.26 14.04
C ASP A 103 13.14 -15.70 14.10
N ALA A 104 11.83 -15.85 14.30
CA ALA A 104 11.21 -17.17 14.24
C ALA A 104 11.33 -17.75 12.82
N PRO A 105 11.66 -19.05 12.70
CA PRO A 105 11.70 -19.69 11.40
C PRO A 105 10.31 -19.73 10.76
N LEU A 106 10.28 -19.65 9.42
CA LEU A 106 9.07 -19.96 8.65
C LEU A 106 8.60 -21.37 8.97
N VAL A 107 7.35 -21.50 9.39
CA VAL A 107 6.67 -22.76 9.65
C VAL A 107 5.36 -22.74 8.86
N LEU A 108 5.15 -23.77 8.06
CA LEU A 108 3.94 -24.05 7.31
C LEU A 108 3.43 -25.44 7.68
N PRO A 109 2.21 -25.84 7.33
CA PRO A 109 1.74 -27.21 7.46
C PRO A 109 2.73 -28.23 6.81
N PRO A 110 2.78 -29.48 7.28
CA PRO A 110 3.81 -30.45 6.89
C PRO A 110 3.87 -30.75 5.39
N GLU A 111 2.77 -30.60 4.67
CA GLU A 111 2.65 -30.79 3.22
C GLU A 111 3.35 -29.68 2.41
N PHE A 112 3.72 -28.58 3.03
CA PHE A 112 4.40 -27.46 2.37
C PHE A 112 5.91 -27.49 2.69
N PRO A 113 6.76 -28.02 1.83
CA PRO A 113 8.21 -28.10 2.08
C PRO A 113 8.81 -26.70 2.05
N VAL A 114 9.45 -26.28 3.15
CA VAL A 114 10.16 -25.01 3.22
C VAL A 114 11.55 -25.16 2.61
N PRO A 115 11.89 -24.45 1.51
CA PRO A 115 13.21 -24.54 0.87
C PRO A 115 14.34 -24.15 1.82
N ARG A 116 15.54 -24.70 1.59
CA ARG A 116 16.73 -24.47 2.42
C ARG A 116 17.97 -24.24 1.58
N LYS A 117 18.86 -23.38 2.11
CA LYS A 117 20.22 -23.20 1.62
C LYS A 117 21.13 -22.86 2.79
N GLY A 118 22.20 -23.66 2.99
CA GLY A 118 23.04 -23.52 4.18
C GLY A 118 22.36 -23.95 5.49
N PRO A 119 22.94 -23.63 6.64
CA PRO A 119 22.44 -24.04 7.96
C PRO A 119 21.27 -23.16 8.47
N ARG A 120 21.14 -21.92 7.99
CA ARG A 120 20.16 -20.96 8.44
C ARG A 120 18.79 -21.23 7.81
N ARG A 121 17.75 -21.19 8.62
CA ARG A 121 16.36 -21.27 8.15
C ARG A 121 15.85 -19.89 7.74
N ILE A 122 14.94 -19.84 6.78
CA ILE A 122 14.18 -18.61 6.46
C ILE A 122 13.41 -18.17 7.71
N THR A 123 13.50 -16.91 8.08
CA THR A 123 12.77 -16.30 9.20
C THR A 123 11.65 -15.39 8.69
N LEU A 124 10.71 -15.00 9.59
CA LEU A 124 9.64 -14.07 9.25
C LEU A 124 10.20 -12.69 8.85
N ALA A 125 11.33 -12.27 9.45
CA ALA A 125 12.03 -11.05 9.03
C ALA A 125 12.58 -11.17 7.61
N ASP A 126 13.20 -12.31 7.25
CA ASP A 126 13.74 -12.50 5.90
C ASP A 126 12.66 -12.41 4.81
N LEU A 127 11.47 -12.93 5.10
CA LEU A 127 10.32 -12.79 4.19
C LEU A 127 9.89 -11.33 4.06
N ALA A 128 9.74 -10.62 5.18
CA ALA A 128 9.26 -9.24 5.21
C ALA A 128 10.28 -8.21 4.69
N THR A 129 11.55 -8.58 4.58
CA THR A 129 12.64 -7.74 4.04
C THR A 129 13.17 -8.22 2.69
N HIS A 130 12.51 -9.20 2.05
CA HIS A 130 12.95 -9.75 0.77
C HIS A 130 14.38 -10.30 0.80
N THR A 131 14.81 -10.86 1.93
CA THR A 131 16.14 -11.45 2.10
C THR A 131 16.11 -12.97 2.29
N SER A 132 14.97 -13.59 1.98
CA SER A 132 14.77 -15.04 2.15
C SER A 132 15.57 -15.93 1.18
N GLY A 133 16.07 -15.35 0.08
CA GLY A 133 16.68 -16.11 -1.02
C GLY A 133 15.67 -16.78 -1.96
N LEU A 134 14.36 -16.65 -1.69
CA LEU A 134 13.29 -17.17 -2.54
C LEU A 134 13.24 -16.47 -3.91
N PRO A 135 12.80 -17.17 -4.97
CA PRO A 135 12.51 -16.51 -6.26
C PRO A 135 11.34 -15.52 -6.13
N SER A 136 11.17 -14.67 -7.15
CA SER A 136 10.06 -13.71 -7.20
C SER A 136 8.71 -14.41 -7.15
N LEU A 137 8.55 -15.49 -7.93
CA LEU A 137 7.32 -16.28 -8.06
C LEU A 137 7.63 -17.76 -7.86
N PRO A 138 6.64 -18.61 -7.50
CA PRO A 138 6.78 -20.05 -7.58
C PRO A 138 7.15 -20.50 -9.00
N PRO A 139 8.00 -21.52 -9.19
CA PRO A 139 8.45 -21.94 -10.52
C PRO A 139 7.32 -22.48 -11.41
N ASN A 140 6.27 -23.03 -10.83
CA ASN A 140 5.12 -23.60 -11.51
C ASN A 140 3.96 -22.62 -11.77
N LEU A 141 4.01 -21.37 -11.21
CA LEU A 141 2.87 -20.45 -11.28
C LEU A 141 2.42 -20.13 -12.72
N LEU A 142 3.36 -19.92 -13.63
CA LEU A 142 3.04 -19.44 -14.98
C LEU A 142 2.81 -20.58 -15.98
N ALA A 143 2.94 -21.84 -15.57
CA ALA A 143 2.86 -22.98 -16.48
C ALA A 143 1.52 -23.13 -17.23
N ASN A 144 0.41 -22.77 -16.58
CA ASN A 144 -0.95 -22.84 -17.15
C ASN A 144 -1.75 -21.54 -16.87
N ALA A 145 -1.05 -20.43 -16.62
CA ALA A 145 -1.68 -19.19 -16.23
C ALA A 145 -2.38 -18.50 -17.40
N ASP A 146 -3.52 -17.88 -17.13
CA ASP A 146 -4.07 -16.85 -18.01
C ASP A 146 -3.14 -15.63 -17.93
N PRO A 147 -2.57 -15.13 -19.05
CA PRO A 147 -1.70 -13.96 -19.04
C PRO A 147 -2.35 -12.71 -18.44
N HIS A 148 -3.68 -12.60 -18.49
CA HIS A 148 -4.41 -11.46 -17.97
C HIS A 148 -4.82 -11.61 -16.49
N ASP A 149 -4.84 -12.87 -15.96
CA ASP A 149 -5.14 -13.15 -14.55
C ASP A 149 -4.27 -14.32 -14.05
N PRO A 150 -2.94 -14.12 -13.92
CA PRO A 150 -1.98 -15.21 -13.77
C PRO A 150 -2.05 -15.96 -12.43
N TYR A 151 -2.75 -15.42 -11.44
CA TYR A 151 -2.88 -16.04 -10.11
C TYR A 151 -4.20 -16.79 -9.89
N ALA A 152 -5.23 -16.55 -10.71
CA ALA A 152 -6.59 -17.04 -10.47
C ALA A 152 -6.71 -18.56 -10.38
N HIS A 153 -5.87 -19.27 -11.12
CA HIS A 153 -5.88 -20.75 -11.18
C HIS A 153 -5.05 -21.39 -10.03
N TYR A 154 -4.18 -20.60 -9.36
CA TYR A 154 -3.16 -21.13 -8.45
C TYR A 154 -3.78 -21.55 -7.13
N THR A 155 -3.56 -22.79 -6.75
CA THR A 155 -4.12 -23.44 -5.55
C THR A 155 -3.07 -23.66 -4.46
N LEU A 156 -3.50 -24.06 -3.27
CA LEU A 156 -2.57 -24.47 -2.20
C LEU A 156 -1.79 -25.73 -2.58
N ASP A 157 -2.39 -26.67 -3.33
CA ASP A 157 -1.69 -27.83 -3.82
C ASP A 157 -0.59 -27.43 -4.82
N ASP A 158 -0.88 -26.50 -5.74
CA ASP A 158 0.14 -25.93 -6.64
C ASP A 158 1.26 -25.24 -5.88
N LEU A 159 0.95 -24.55 -4.76
CA LEU A 159 1.96 -23.95 -3.91
C LEU A 159 2.86 -25.03 -3.26
N ALA A 160 2.30 -26.13 -2.78
CA ALA A 160 3.06 -27.22 -2.19
C ALA A 160 4.03 -27.83 -3.23
N ASP A 161 3.55 -28.10 -4.44
CA ASP A 161 4.35 -28.61 -5.57
C ASP A 161 5.43 -27.58 -5.97
N GLY A 162 5.07 -26.32 -6.12
CA GLY A 162 6.01 -25.24 -6.45
C GLY A 162 7.10 -25.06 -5.40
N LEU A 163 6.78 -25.23 -4.11
CA LEU A 163 7.76 -25.19 -3.04
C LEU A 163 8.72 -26.38 -3.07
N ALA A 164 8.24 -27.57 -3.46
CA ALA A 164 9.10 -28.77 -3.63
C ALA A 164 10.15 -28.57 -4.73
N GLU A 165 9.82 -27.80 -5.76
CA GLU A 165 10.73 -27.46 -6.86
C GLU A 165 11.59 -26.21 -6.58
N THR A 166 11.22 -25.41 -5.56
CA THR A 166 11.88 -24.13 -5.28
C THR A 166 13.27 -24.32 -4.68
N THR A 167 14.24 -23.65 -5.29
CA THR A 167 15.60 -23.53 -4.76
C THR A 167 15.90 -22.10 -4.35
N LEU A 168 16.61 -21.93 -3.21
CA LEU A 168 17.04 -20.60 -2.77
C LEU A 168 18.27 -20.16 -3.59
N SER A 169 18.21 -18.93 -4.11
CA SER A 169 19.34 -18.33 -4.86
C SER A 169 20.50 -17.96 -3.93
N THR A 170 20.20 -17.48 -2.72
CA THR A 170 21.16 -17.06 -1.69
C THR A 170 20.81 -17.66 -0.35
N GLU A 171 21.74 -17.63 0.62
CA GLU A 171 21.41 -17.96 2.00
C GLU A 171 20.41 -16.94 2.58
N PRO A 172 19.42 -17.40 3.38
CA PRO A 172 18.47 -16.49 4.01
C PRO A 172 19.17 -15.39 4.84
N GLY A 173 18.70 -14.16 4.72
CA GLY A 173 19.22 -12.99 5.42
C GLY A 173 20.48 -12.38 4.82
N SER A 174 20.99 -12.86 3.69
CA SER A 174 22.27 -12.40 3.13
C SER A 174 22.13 -11.34 2.04
N THR A 175 21.08 -11.43 1.21
CA THR A 175 20.98 -10.63 -0.02
C THR A 175 19.54 -10.21 -0.26
N TYR A 176 19.32 -8.95 -0.61
CA TYR A 176 18.03 -8.46 -1.08
C TYR A 176 17.65 -9.05 -2.43
N ARG A 177 16.47 -9.65 -2.49
CA ARG A 177 15.84 -10.11 -3.73
C ARG A 177 14.33 -10.04 -3.57
N TYR A 178 13.71 -9.14 -4.28
CA TYR A 178 12.26 -8.95 -4.22
C TYR A 178 11.50 -10.24 -4.53
N SER A 179 10.56 -10.61 -3.66
CA SER A 179 9.83 -11.88 -3.75
C SER A 179 8.36 -11.74 -3.37
N ASN A 180 7.46 -11.93 -4.34
CA ASN A 180 6.03 -12.11 -4.11
C ASN A 180 5.77 -13.43 -3.37
N LEU A 181 6.46 -14.51 -3.78
CA LEU A 181 6.40 -15.80 -3.08
C LEU A 181 6.72 -15.62 -1.58
N GLY A 182 7.76 -14.86 -1.25
CA GLY A 182 8.14 -14.60 0.15
C GLY A 182 7.01 -13.95 0.96
N PHE A 183 6.34 -12.95 0.42
CA PHE A 183 5.21 -12.29 1.09
C PHE A 183 3.93 -13.14 1.11
N GLY A 184 3.68 -13.94 0.08
CA GLY A 184 2.62 -14.95 0.10
C GLY A 184 2.82 -15.93 1.25
N LEU A 185 4.03 -16.50 1.37
CA LEU A 185 4.38 -17.42 2.46
C LEU A 185 4.34 -16.74 3.85
N LEU A 186 4.72 -15.47 3.95
CA LEU A 186 4.59 -14.72 5.20
C LEU A 186 3.13 -14.63 5.64
N ALA A 187 2.22 -14.34 4.73
CA ALA A 187 0.80 -14.27 5.05
C ALA A 187 0.23 -15.64 5.43
N GLN A 188 0.61 -16.70 4.71
CA GLN A 188 0.22 -18.08 5.05
C GLN A 188 0.76 -18.51 6.42
N ALA A 189 1.99 -18.13 6.76
CA ALA A 189 2.55 -18.40 8.09
C ALA A 189 1.83 -17.66 9.23
N LEU A 190 1.23 -16.50 8.95
CA LEU A 190 0.47 -15.72 9.93
C LEU A 190 -0.98 -16.17 10.08
N ALA A 191 -1.58 -16.65 9.00
CA ALA A 191 -2.99 -17.10 8.98
C ALA A 191 -3.24 -17.99 7.75
N PHE A 192 -2.88 -19.26 7.88
CA PHE A 192 -3.02 -20.22 6.80
C PHE A 192 -4.45 -20.24 6.25
N ASP A 193 -4.58 -20.03 4.93
CA ASP A 193 -5.85 -19.97 4.19
C ASP A 193 -6.89 -18.94 4.70
N GLU A 194 -6.50 -18.04 5.62
CA GLU A 194 -7.37 -16.99 6.18
C GLU A 194 -6.79 -15.57 6.03
N VAL A 195 -6.06 -15.30 4.96
CA VAL A 195 -5.30 -14.05 4.79
C VAL A 195 -6.22 -12.83 4.81
N GLU A 196 -7.38 -12.84 4.12
CA GLU A 196 -8.34 -11.72 4.16
C GLU A 196 -8.81 -11.43 5.59
N ALA A 197 -9.22 -12.46 6.33
CA ALA A 197 -9.68 -12.29 7.70
C ALA A 197 -8.56 -11.77 8.61
N MET A 198 -7.33 -12.20 8.38
CA MET A 198 -6.13 -11.74 9.11
C MET A 198 -5.86 -10.26 8.83
N LEU A 199 -5.82 -9.82 7.57
CA LEU A 199 -5.59 -8.43 7.19
C LEU A 199 -6.70 -7.52 7.72
N ARG A 200 -7.95 -7.94 7.58
CA ARG A 200 -9.10 -7.20 8.11
C ARG A 200 -9.01 -7.00 9.62
N ARG A 201 -8.78 -8.07 10.41
CA ARG A 201 -8.72 -8.01 11.87
C ARG A 201 -7.51 -7.22 12.39
N ASN A 202 -6.37 -7.35 11.72
CA ASN A 202 -5.12 -6.82 12.23
C ASN A 202 -4.77 -5.43 11.70
N VAL A 203 -5.30 -5.02 10.53
CA VAL A 203 -4.93 -3.75 9.91
C VAL A 203 -6.16 -2.94 9.51
N ALA A 204 -7.02 -3.48 8.64
CA ALA A 204 -8.08 -2.70 8.03
C ALA A 204 -9.11 -2.19 9.06
N ALA A 205 -9.64 -3.04 9.92
CA ALA A 205 -10.63 -2.65 10.92
C ALA A 205 -10.06 -1.65 11.96
N PRO A 206 -8.88 -1.88 12.57
CA PRO A 206 -8.28 -0.91 13.49
C PRO A 206 -8.04 0.46 12.89
N LEU A 207 -7.67 0.54 11.61
CA LEU A 207 -7.41 1.80 10.90
C LEU A 207 -8.64 2.34 10.16
N ARG A 208 -9.79 1.63 10.24
CA ARG A 208 -11.04 1.99 9.55
C ARG A 208 -10.87 2.09 8.02
N LEU A 209 -10.12 1.17 7.44
CA LEU A 209 -9.95 1.03 6.00
C LEU A 209 -11.13 0.20 5.48
N SER A 210 -12.26 0.85 5.26
CA SER A 210 -13.53 0.17 4.97
C SER A 210 -13.61 -0.43 3.57
N ASP A 211 -12.83 0.12 2.64
CA ASP A 211 -12.77 -0.29 1.23
C ASP A 211 -11.45 -1.01 0.89
N THR A 212 -10.68 -1.44 1.91
CA THR A 212 -9.46 -2.23 1.72
C THR A 212 -9.74 -3.72 1.99
N THR A 213 -9.60 -4.56 0.96
CA THR A 213 -9.99 -5.98 0.97
C THR A 213 -9.21 -6.76 -0.10
N THR A 214 -9.16 -8.09 -0.01
CA THR A 214 -8.52 -8.95 -1.02
C THR A 214 -9.49 -9.44 -2.09
N ALA A 215 -10.78 -9.22 -1.92
CA ALA A 215 -11.81 -9.57 -2.89
C ALA A 215 -12.78 -8.41 -3.09
N LEU A 216 -13.12 -8.11 -4.33
CA LEU A 216 -14.07 -7.04 -4.66
C LEU A 216 -15.46 -7.37 -4.11
N ARG A 217 -15.97 -6.54 -3.20
CA ARG A 217 -17.32 -6.70 -2.65
C ARG A 217 -18.38 -6.09 -3.58
N PRO A 218 -19.63 -6.58 -3.54
CA PRO A 218 -20.72 -6.05 -4.39
C PRO A 218 -20.95 -4.55 -4.23
N ASP A 219 -20.80 -3.99 -3.02
CA ASP A 219 -20.96 -2.56 -2.72
C ASP A 219 -19.85 -1.67 -3.30
N MET A 220 -18.74 -2.27 -3.72
CA MET A 220 -17.60 -1.59 -4.34
C MET A 220 -17.65 -1.61 -5.87
N ALA A 221 -18.36 -2.58 -6.47
CA ALA A 221 -18.32 -2.85 -7.90
C ALA A 221 -18.66 -1.63 -8.78
N SER A 222 -19.63 -0.81 -8.37
CA SER A 222 -20.03 0.40 -9.11
C SER A 222 -19.01 1.54 -9.06
N ARG A 223 -18.04 1.46 -8.15
CA ARG A 223 -16.98 2.46 -7.95
C ARG A 223 -15.62 1.99 -8.44
N LYS A 224 -15.54 0.77 -8.99
CA LYS A 224 -14.27 0.17 -9.43
C LYS A 224 -13.80 0.79 -10.75
N ALA A 225 -12.56 1.24 -10.80
CA ALA A 225 -11.91 1.66 -12.04
C ALA A 225 -11.67 0.44 -12.95
N VAL A 226 -11.77 0.63 -14.26
CA VAL A 226 -11.37 -0.38 -15.24
C VAL A 226 -9.87 -0.30 -15.45
N GLY A 227 -9.15 -1.41 -15.29
CA GLY A 227 -7.71 -1.49 -15.53
C GLY A 227 -7.39 -1.58 -17.02
N HIS A 228 -6.21 -1.08 -17.44
CA HIS A 228 -5.76 -1.08 -18.82
C HIS A 228 -4.32 -1.58 -18.95
N LEU A 229 -4.05 -2.31 -20.02
CA LEU A 229 -2.69 -2.70 -20.44
C LEU A 229 -2.51 -2.32 -21.92
N ALA A 230 -1.47 -1.55 -22.20
CA ALA A 230 -1.19 -1.04 -23.55
C ALA A 230 -2.38 -0.30 -24.22
N GLY A 231 -3.25 0.31 -23.40
CA GLY A 231 -4.45 1.04 -23.84
C GLY A 231 -5.73 0.22 -23.86
N ASP A 232 -5.66 -1.10 -23.78
CA ASP A 232 -6.82 -1.99 -23.79
C ASP A 232 -7.32 -2.30 -22.37
N PRO A 233 -8.65 -2.35 -22.15
CA PRO A 233 -9.21 -2.81 -20.88
C PRO A 233 -8.81 -4.25 -20.57
N VAL A 234 -8.42 -4.52 -19.33
CA VAL A 234 -8.06 -5.87 -18.87
C VAL A 234 -8.80 -6.24 -17.58
N PRO A 235 -8.98 -7.54 -17.30
CA PRO A 235 -9.57 -7.99 -16.05
C PRO A 235 -8.68 -7.64 -14.85
N ASP A 236 -9.30 -7.68 -13.65
CA ASP A 236 -8.54 -7.64 -12.40
C ASP A 236 -7.77 -8.94 -12.19
N TRP A 237 -6.71 -8.89 -11.43
CA TRP A 237 -6.07 -10.09 -10.91
C TRP A 237 -6.84 -10.64 -9.70
N HIS A 238 -6.99 -11.95 -9.65
CA HIS A 238 -7.58 -12.69 -8.54
C HIS A 238 -6.53 -13.64 -7.94
N ASP A 239 -6.40 -13.62 -6.63
CA ASP A 239 -5.43 -14.47 -5.93
C ASP A 239 -5.96 -14.83 -4.55
N HIS A 240 -5.83 -16.09 -4.19
CA HIS A 240 -6.21 -16.61 -2.87
C HIS A 240 -4.99 -17.10 -2.09
N VAL A 241 -3.93 -17.53 -2.77
CA VAL A 241 -2.78 -18.22 -2.20
C VAL A 241 -1.65 -17.26 -1.85
N LEU A 242 -1.28 -16.39 -2.80
CA LEU A 242 -0.18 -15.43 -2.66
C LEU A 242 -0.66 -14.00 -2.38
N VAL A 243 -1.93 -13.83 -2.06
CA VAL A 243 -2.58 -12.52 -1.86
C VAL A 243 -1.90 -11.63 -0.80
N GLY A 244 -1.17 -12.23 0.13
CA GLY A 244 -0.30 -11.49 1.06
C GLY A 244 0.79 -10.66 0.38
N ALA A 245 1.12 -10.96 -0.88
CA ALA A 245 1.99 -10.15 -1.72
C ALA A 245 1.28 -8.92 -2.34
N GLY A 246 -0.02 -8.76 -2.12
CA GLY A 246 -0.81 -7.65 -2.65
C GLY A 246 -1.35 -7.87 -4.07
N THR A 247 -1.27 -9.06 -4.60
CA THR A 247 -1.61 -9.45 -5.97
C THR A 247 -3.06 -9.13 -6.35
N SER A 248 -4.00 -9.23 -5.40
CA SER A 248 -5.43 -8.94 -5.60
C SER A 248 -6.01 -8.03 -4.50
N VAL A 249 -5.21 -7.16 -3.91
CA VAL A 249 -5.70 -6.23 -2.88
C VAL A 249 -6.35 -5.01 -3.52
N TYR A 250 -7.59 -4.73 -3.16
CA TYR A 250 -8.35 -3.54 -3.54
C TYR A 250 -8.31 -2.49 -2.45
N SER A 251 -8.32 -1.21 -2.83
CA SER A 251 -8.45 -0.07 -1.91
C SER A 251 -8.88 1.19 -2.64
N THR A 252 -8.95 2.29 -1.89
CA THR A 252 -9.29 3.64 -2.35
C THR A 252 -8.25 4.66 -1.88
N ALA A 253 -8.18 5.82 -2.53
CA ALA A 253 -7.29 6.90 -2.06
C ALA A 253 -7.66 7.36 -0.63
N ASP A 254 -8.95 7.37 -0.28
CA ASP A 254 -9.40 7.73 1.06
C ASP A 254 -8.89 6.77 2.13
N ASP A 255 -8.92 5.45 1.87
CA ASP A 255 -8.38 4.46 2.79
C ASP A 255 -6.86 4.54 2.86
N MET A 256 -6.19 4.74 1.72
CA MET A 256 -4.73 4.90 1.70
C MET A 256 -4.29 6.17 2.43
N LEU A 257 -5.05 7.27 2.36
CA LEU A 257 -4.79 8.46 3.17
C LEU A 257 -5.00 8.21 4.68
N ARG A 258 -5.94 7.35 5.08
CA ARG A 258 -6.06 6.91 6.49
C ARG A 258 -4.85 6.07 6.89
N PHE A 259 -4.44 5.14 6.02
CA PHE A 259 -3.27 4.29 6.24
C PHE A 259 -1.99 5.12 6.36
N LEU A 260 -1.70 6.01 5.41
CA LEU A 260 -0.55 6.92 5.45
C LEU A 260 -0.60 7.89 6.64
N GLY A 261 -1.79 8.36 7.01
CA GLY A 261 -1.96 9.19 8.20
C GLY A 261 -1.58 8.48 9.49
N ALA A 262 -1.84 7.17 9.59
CA ALA A 262 -1.37 6.35 10.70
C ALA A 262 0.15 6.13 10.65
N GLN A 263 0.72 5.96 9.45
CA GLN A 263 2.18 5.84 9.26
C GLN A 263 2.92 7.11 9.67
N LEU A 264 2.35 8.28 9.37
CA LEU A 264 2.92 9.59 9.73
C LEU A 264 2.81 9.92 11.22
N ARG A 265 1.73 9.48 11.88
CA ARG A 265 1.43 9.77 13.29
C ARG A 265 1.09 8.49 14.06
N PRO A 266 2.05 7.57 14.20
CA PRO A 266 1.79 6.30 14.88
C PRO A 266 1.34 6.51 16.32
N GLU A 267 1.78 7.56 17.00
CA GLU A 267 1.37 7.91 18.37
C GLU A 267 -0.15 8.14 18.53
N ARG A 268 -0.85 8.41 17.41
CA ARG A 268 -2.33 8.57 17.37
C ARG A 268 -3.05 7.33 16.85
N SER A 269 -2.31 6.28 16.52
CA SER A 269 -2.84 5.05 15.93
C SER A 269 -3.00 3.95 16.98
N PRO A 270 -4.06 3.13 16.90
CA PRO A 270 -4.19 1.91 17.70
C PRO A 270 -3.13 0.86 17.33
N LEU A 271 -2.38 1.06 16.24
CA LEU A 271 -1.30 0.19 15.78
C LEU A 271 0.09 0.81 15.97
N ARG A 272 0.24 1.76 16.92
CA ARG A 272 1.47 2.51 17.14
C ARG A 272 2.73 1.64 17.08
N ASP A 273 2.84 0.68 18.00
CA ASP A 273 4.05 -0.11 18.16
C ASP A 273 4.35 -0.96 16.92
N ALA A 274 3.28 -1.47 16.27
CA ALA A 274 3.41 -2.24 15.03
C ALA A 274 3.91 -1.37 13.86
N ILE A 275 3.39 -0.15 13.74
CA ILE A 275 3.82 0.81 12.70
C ILE A 275 5.28 1.22 12.94
N GLU A 276 5.63 1.56 14.18
CA GLU A 276 7.00 1.91 14.53
C GLU A 276 7.98 0.75 14.28
N LEU A 277 7.59 -0.49 14.59
CA LEU A 277 8.38 -1.67 14.29
C LEU A 277 8.54 -1.88 12.77
N ALA A 278 7.45 -1.78 12.01
CA ALA A 278 7.49 -2.01 10.56
C ALA A 278 8.35 -0.97 9.82
N GLN A 279 8.38 0.27 10.30
CA GLN A 279 9.16 1.36 9.70
C GLN A 279 10.63 1.38 10.10
N ARG A 280 11.06 0.64 11.13
CA ARG A 280 12.50 0.57 11.46
C ARG A 280 13.25 -0.10 10.32
N PRO A 281 14.46 0.39 9.96
CA PRO A 281 15.33 -0.35 9.07
C PRO A 281 15.73 -1.69 9.69
N HIS A 282 15.48 -2.78 8.97
CA HIS A 282 15.83 -4.14 9.34
C HIS A 282 16.94 -4.72 8.46
N PHE A 283 17.11 -4.17 7.26
CA PHE A 283 18.17 -4.57 6.33
C PHE A 283 18.65 -3.35 5.53
N THR A 284 19.95 -3.29 5.29
CA THR A 284 20.58 -2.27 4.41
C THR A 284 20.99 -2.96 3.12
N VAL A 285 20.44 -2.50 2.00
CA VAL A 285 20.80 -2.99 0.68
C VAL A 285 22.10 -2.33 0.22
N ASP A 286 22.11 -0.99 0.24
CA ASP A 286 23.24 -0.13 -0.11
C ASP A 286 23.11 1.24 0.60
N GLU A 287 23.82 2.26 0.12
CA GLU A 287 23.78 3.61 0.68
C GLU A 287 22.45 4.34 0.45
N ASP A 288 21.73 3.99 -0.64
CA ASP A 288 20.50 4.65 -1.07
C ASP A 288 19.22 3.92 -0.63
N LEU A 289 19.32 2.61 -0.31
CA LEU A 289 18.17 1.77 -0.02
C LEU A 289 18.32 0.98 1.28
N ARG A 290 17.42 1.22 2.21
CA ARG A 290 17.19 0.41 3.41
C ARG A 290 15.79 -0.13 3.43
N LEU A 291 15.59 -1.25 4.10
CA LEU A 291 14.31 -1.96 4.14
C LEU A 291 13.77 -2.00 5.58
N GLY A 292 12.54 -1.52 5.73
CA GLY A 292 11.69 -1.87 6.86
C GLY A 292 10.97 -3.21 6.60
N LEU A 293 9.98 -3.56 7.43
CA LEU A 293 9.09 -4.68 7.11
C LEU A 293 8.09 -4.21 6.04
N GLY A 294 8.27 -4.68 4.81
CA GLY A 294 7.44 -4.31 3.66
C GLY A 294 7.57 -2.85 3.20
N TRP A 295 8.50 -2.08 3.75
CA TRP A 295 8.76 -0.71 3.37
C TRP A 295 10.16 -0.52 2.81
N HIS A 296 10.29 0.34 1.80
CA HIS A 296 11.55 0.87 1.31
C HIS A 296 11.82 2.24 1.94
N HIS A 297 13.09 2.51 2.27
CA HIS A 297 13.56 3.81 2.76
C HIS A 297 14.66 4.29 1.83
N SER A 298 14.45 5.45 1.24
CA SER A 298 15.41 6.11 0.35
C SER A 298 15.64 7.56 0.76
N ALA A 299 16.74 8.13 0.29
CA ALA A 299 17.04 9.53 0.49
C ALA A 299 16.03 10.42 -0.25
N LEU A 300 15.68 11.53 0.35
CA LEU A 300 14.96 12.64 -0.26
C LEU A 300 15.91 13.86 -0.26
N SER A 301 15.70 14.79 -1.17
CA SER A 301 16.52 16.00 -1.26
C SER A 301 16.57 16.76 0.08
N GLY A 302 17.69 17.42 0.37
CA GLY A 302 17.87 18.20 1.59
C GLY A 302 18.17 17.39 2.85
N GLY A 303 18.69 16.15 2.71
CA GLY A 303 19.08 15.29 3.85
C GLY A 303 17.93 14.63 4.57
N ARG A 304 16.72 14.65 3.97
CA ARG A 304 15.53 13.99 4.47
C ARG A 304 15.40 12.59 3.87
N SER A 305 14.48 11.79 4.41
CA SER A 305 14.19 10.44 3.93
C SER A 305 12.71 10.28 3.61
N MET A 306 12.44 9.46 2.61
CA MET A 306 11.10 8.95 2.31
C MET A 306 11.00 7.47 2.64
N THR A 307 9.81 7.08 3.06
CA THR A 307 9.38 5.69 3.21
C THR A 307 8.32 5.44 2.15
N TRP A 308 8.47 4.37 1.37
CA TRP A 308 7.61 4.15 0.21
C TRP A 308 7.41 2.67 -0.13
N HIS A 309 6.37 2.40 -0.88
CA HIS A 309 6.17 1.18 -1.64
C HIS A 309 5.32 1.48 -2.87
N ASN A 310 5.66 0.85 -3.98
CA ASN A 310 4.89 0.91 -5.20
C ASN A 310 4.12 -0.40 -5.45
N GLY A 311 3.23 -0.41 -6.43
CA GLY A 311 2.44 -1.58 -6.76
C GLY A 311 2.08 -1.64 -8.24
N GLY A 312 1.91 -2.85 -8.73
CA GLY A 312 1.40 -3.11 -10.08
C GLY A 312 0.59 -4.39 -10.10
N THR A 313 -0.46 -4.40 -10.91
CA THR A 313 -1.24 -5.56 -11.32
C THR A 313 -1.47 -5.50 -12.81
N GLY A 314 -2.23 -6.41 -13.40
CA GLY A 314 -2.42 -6.46 -14.86
C GLY A 314 -2.93 -5.15 -15.48
N GLY A 315 -3.69 -4.34 -14.74
CA GLY A 315 -4.28 -3.10 -15.28
C GLY A 315 -4.05 -1.85 -14.42
N PHE A 316 -3.20 -1.91 -13.39
CA PHE A 316 -3.04 -0.80 -12.45
C PHE A 316 -1.57 -0.59 -12.06
N SER A 317 -1.18 0.67 -11.91
CA SER A 317 0.07 1.05 -11.25
C SER A 317 -0.23 2.00 -10.10
N THR A 318 0.44 1.81 -8.97
CA THR A 318 0.21 2.57 -7.74
C THR A 318 1.52 2.89 -7.05
N CYS A 319 1.56 4.00 -6.32
CA CYS A 319 2.69 4.33 -5.45
C CYS A 319 2.20 5.08 -4.20
N ALA A 320 2.75 4.71 -3.06
CA ALA A 320 2.52 5.37 -1.78
C ALA A 320 3.87 5.74 -1.15
N ALA A 321 4.04 7.00 -0.80
CA ALA A 321 5.27 7.51 -0.20
C ALA A 321 4.96 8.56 0.87
N PHE A 322 5.81 8.63 1.90
CA PHE A 322 5.67 9.63 2.96
C PHE A 322 7.01 10.00 3.59
N SER A 323 7.07 11.20 4.16
CA SER A 323 8.17 11.66 5.01
C SER A 323 7.63 12.08 6.38
N ARG A 324 8.11 11.41 7.43
CA ARG A 324 7.73 11.77 8.81
C ARG A 324 8.38 13.08 9.26
N GLN A 325 9.51 13.45 8.67
CA GLN A 325 10.24 14.67 9.01
C GLN A 325 9.45 15.92 8.62
N SER A 326 8.78 15.90 7.47
CA SER A 326 7.94 16.99 6.98
C SER A 326 6.44 16.78 7.24
N MET A 327 6.05 15.62 7.77
CA MET A 327 4.64 15.26 7.95
C MET A 327 3.83 15.29 6.64
N THR A 328 4.46 14.86 5.55
CA THR A 328 3.87 14.78 4.21
C THR A 328 3.69 13.34 3.76
N GLY A 329 2.65 13.10 2.97
CA GLY A 329 2.38 11.78 2.38
C GLY A 329 1.63 11.92 1.07
N VAL A 330 1.89 11.03 0.15
CA VAL A 330 1.28 10.95 -1.19
C VAL A 330 0.89 9.52 -1.48
N VAL A 331 -0.28 9.34 -2.05
CA VAL A 331 -0.67 8.13 -2.77
C VAL A 331 -1.15 8.52 -4.15
N MET A 332 -0.63 7.86 -5.18
CA MET A 332 -1.09 8.00 -6.56
C MET A 332 -1.44 6.63 -7.11
N MET A 333 -2.60 6.52 -7.73
CA MET A 333 -3.10 5.29 -8.33
C MET A 333 -3.61 5.62 -9.73
N VAL A 334 -3.13 4.87 -10.71
CA VAL A 334 -3.52 5.00 -12.12
C VAL A 334 -4.06 3.67 -12.61
N ASN A 335 -5.05 3.73 -13.51
CA ASN A 335 -5.71 2.56 -14.06
C ASN A 335 -5.04 2.09 -15.37
N THR A 336 -3.72 2.12 -15.39
CA THR A 336 -2.92 1.49 -16.43
C THR A 336 -1.69 0.83 -15.80
N PHE A 337 -1.31 -0.32 -16.32
CA PHE A 337 -0.06 -0.97 -15.95
C PHE A 337 1.06 -0.47 -16.85
N SER A 338 2.19 -0.12 -16.25
CA SER A 338 3.46 0.15 -16.92
C SER A 338 4.52 -0.74 -16.31
N GLU A 339 5.28 -1.44 -17.13
CA GLU A 339 6.41 -2.22 -16.65
C GLU A 339 7.50 -1.32 -16.09
N GLU A 340 8.16 -1.79 -15.05
CA GLU A 340 9.38 -1.19 -14.52
C GLU A 340 10.55 -1.72 -15.35
N SER A 341 11.42 -0.83 -15.83
CA SER A 341 12.67 -1.23 -16.45
C SER A 341 13.81 -1.13 -15.43
N ASP A 342 14.90 -1.87 -15.64
CA ASP A 342 16.08 -1.83 -14.77
C ASP A 342 16.72 -0.43 -14.64
N SER A 343 16.34 0.50 -15.50
CA SER A 343 16.92 1.85 -15.59
C SER A 343 15.92 2.99 -15.36
N GLU A 344 14.60 2.72 -15.32
CA GLU A 344 13.60 3.77 -15.25
C GLU A 344 12.46 3.41 -14.27
N LEU A 345 12.15 4.36 -13.39
CA LEU A 345 10.97 4.29 -12.54
C LEU A 345 9.69 4.34 -13.40
N ARG A 346 8.64 3.63 -12.98
CA ARG A 346 7.32 3.80 -13.59
C ARG A 346 6.87 5.26 -13.47
N PRO A 347 6.11 5.80 -14.43
CA PRO A 347 5.62 7.18 -14.38
C PRO A 347 4.92 7.52 -13.06
N VAL A 348 4.10 6.60 -12.52
CA VAL A 348 3.40 6.81 -11.23
C VAL A 348 4.37 6.96 -10.06
N ASP A 349 5.47 6.22 -10.05
CA ASP A 349 6.48 6.26 -8.98
C ASP A 349 7.24 7.60 -9.05
N ALA A 350 7.73 7.97 -10.23
CA ALA A 350 8.41 9.23 -10.46
C ALA A 350 7.55 10.45 -10.09
N LEU A 351 6.27 10.43 -10.48
CA LEU A 351 5.31 11.49 -10.14
C LEU A 351 5.04 11.56 -8.63
N THR A 352 4.88 10.41 -7.97
CA THR A 352 4.65 10.35 -6.52
C THR A 352 5.84 10.91 -5.76
N PHE A 353 7.05 10.51 -6.12
CA PHE A 353 8.27 11.00 -5.46
C PHE A 353 8.51 12.49 -5.71
N ALA A 354 8.28 12.97 -6.93
CA ALA A 354 8.39 14.39 -7.26
C ALA A 354 7.36 15.23 -6.50
N LEU A 355 6.10 14.76 -6.41
CA LEU A 355 5.06 15.44 -5.63
C LEU A 355 5.40 15.46 -4.14
N LEU A 356 5.88 14.35 -3.58
CA LEU A 356 6.31 14.30 -2.18
C LEU A 356 7.45 15.29 -1.92
N ALA A 357 8.45 15.32 -2.79
CA ALA A 357 9.58 16.25 -2.66
C ALA A 357 9.16 17.72 -2.73
N GLU A 358 8.17 18.05 -3.59
CA GLU A 358 7.64 19.41 -3.68
C GLU A 358 6.82 19.79 -2.43
N LEU A 359 5.97 18.89 -1.93
CA LEU A 359 5.24 19.08 -0.66
C LEU A 359 6.16 19.28 0.54
N ASP A 360 7.34 18.69 0.47
CA ASP A 360 8.35 18.71 1.53
C ASP A 360 9.15 20.04 1.58
N GLN A 361 9.16 20.82 0.48
CA GLN A 361 9.89 22.08 0.37
C GLN A 361 9.06 23.31 0.76
N VAL A 362 7.76 23.21 0.81
CA VAL A 362 6.79 24.27 1.12
C VAL A 362 6.31 24.15 2.57
#